data_81a4ca40d6ae1c4ac66af5a68ec23f50
#
_entry.id   81a4ca40d6ae1c4ac66af5a68ec23f50
#
_cell.length_a   1.000
_cell.length_b   1.000
_cell.length_c   1.000
_cell.angle_alpha   90.00
_cell.angle_beta   90.00
_cell.angle_gamma   90.00
#
_symmetry.space_group_name_H-M   'P 1'
#
loop_
_entity.id
_entity.type
_entity.pdbx_description
1 polymer ?
#
loop_
_entity_poly.entity_id
_entity_poly.type
_entity_poly.pdbx_seq_one_letter_code
_entity_poly.pdbx_strand_id
1 'polypeptide(L)'
;MCEIVVITGGEPAIHNLHDLAYELRIRNLPIHIETCGAYPIIGEMDWITISPKNLALPIEENLALADEFKIIVEDETSIQHWTNKIDFAQIGVPTWLHPEWSCSKDESVL
;
A
#
# COMPACT_ATOMS: atom_id res chain seq x y z
N MET A 1 21.88 -9.98 9.75
CA MET A 1 21.21 -9.45 8.54
C MET A 1 19.72 -9.65 8.67
N CYS A 2 18.96 -8.59 8.46
CA CYS A 2 17.50 -8.70 8.52
C CYS A 2 16.94 -8.93 7.13
N GLU A 3 16.22 -10.01 6.97
CA GLU A 3 15.46 -10.25 5.75
C GLU A 3 14.02 -9.84 6.00
N ILE A 4 13.42 -9.21 5.02
CA ILE A 4 12.04 -8.75 5.09
C ILE A 4 11.27 -9.41 3.96
N VAL A 5 10.10 -9.95 4.29
CA VAL A 5 9.21 -10.52 3.27
C VAL A 5 8.19 -9.46 2.90
N VAL A 6 8.11 -9.15 1.61
CA VAL A 6 7.13 -8.18 1.11
C VAL A 6 6.06 -8.94 0.34
N ILE A 7 4.83 -8.87 0.84
CA ILE A 7 3.69 -9.50 0.18
C ILE A 7 3.06 -8.46 -0.74
N THR A 8 3.11 -8.73 -2.03
CA THR A 8 2.64 -7.81 -3.07
C THR A 8 2.12 -8.64 -4.24
N GLY A 9 1.95 -8.04 -5.39
CA GLY A 9 1.49 -8.73 -6.57
C GLY A 9 0.16 -8.15 -7.01
N GLY A 10 -0.78 -8.93 -7.52
CA GLY A 10 -2.14 -8.46 -7.78
C GLY A 10 -2.67 -7.79 -6.51
N GLU A 11 -3.75 -8.25 -5.93
CA GLU A 11 -4.19 -7.70 -4.65
C GLU A 11 -4.08 -8.80 -3.58
N PRO A 12 -3.04 -8.76 -2.72
CA PRO A 12 -2.81 -9.86 -1.77
C PRO A 12 -3.92 -9.98 -0.71
N ALA A 13 -4.58 -8.89 -0.35
CA ALA A 13 -5.58 -8.92 0.72
C ALA A 13 -6.89 -9.62 0.32
N ILE A 14 -7.06 -10.01 -0.93
CA ILE A 14 -8.19 -10.87 -1.30
C ILE A 14 -8.04 -12.27 -0.74
N HIS A 15 -6.85 -12.62 -0.28
CA HIS A 15 -6.56 -13.93 0.31
C HIS A 15 -6.52 -13.84 1.82
N ASN A 16 -6.84 -14.96 2.48
CA ASN A 16 -6.61 -15.09 3.91
C ASN A 16 -5.13 -15.38 4.12
N LEU A 17 -4.40 -14.40 4.64
CA LEU A 17 -2.95 -14.50 4.79
C LEU A 17 -2.52 -14.99 6.17
N HIS A 18 -3.47 -15.42 7.00
CA HIS A 18 -3.17 -15.82 8.38
C HIS A 18 -2.10 -16.91 8.45
N ASP A 19 -2.26 -17.98 7.69
CA ASP A 19 -1.33 -19.11 7.77
C ASP A 19 0.05 -18.74 7.25
N LEU A 20 0.12 -17.98 6.16
CA LEU A 20 1.38 -17.52 5.63
C LEU A 20 2.10 -16.61 6.64
N ALA A 21 1.36 -15.66 7.22
CA ALA A 21 1.92 -14.75 8.21
C ALA A 21 2.43 -15.50 9.42
N TYR A 22 1.67 -16.50 9.89
CA TYR A 22 2.09 -17.32 11.02
C TYR A 22 3.41 -18.05 10.74
N GLU A 23 3.52 -18.67 9.57
CA GLU A 23 4.74 -19.38 9.18
C GLU A 23 5.95 -18.46 9.10
N LEU A 24 5.76 -17.24 8.58
CA LEU A 24 6.85 -16.29 8.49
C LEU A 24 7.26 -15.78 9.87
N ARG A 25 6.29 -15.57 10.76
CA ARG A 25 6.59 -15.12 12.13
C ARG A 25 7.36 -16.12 12.93
N ILE A 26 7.06 -17.42 12.82
CA ILE A 26 7.82 -18.43 13.56
C ILE A 26 9.25 -18.54 13.04
N ARG A 27 9.52 -17.99 11.85
CA ARG A 27 10.87 -17.92 11.28
C ARG A 27 11.53 -16.57 11.57
N ASN A 28 10.89 -15.72 12.36
CA ASN A 28 11.37 -14.39 12.73
C ASN A 28 11.62 -13.49 11.51
N LEU A 29 10.76 -13.60 10.51
CA LEU A 29 10.84 -12.76 9.31
C LEU A 29 9.80 -11.64 9.40
N PRO A 30 10.23 -10.36 9.38
CA PRO A 30 9.29 -9.26 9.33
C PRO A 30 8.46 -9.30 8.04
N ILE A 31 7.19 -8.96 8.16
CA ILE A 31 6.23 -9.08 7.07
C ILE A 31 5.68 -7.70 6.71
N HIS A 32 5.93 -7.28 5.48
CA HIS A 32 5.38 -6.05 4.92
C HIS A 32 4.34 -6.43 3.88
N ILE A 33 3.22 -5.71 3.85
CA ILE A 33 2.22 -5.91 2.81
C ILE A 33 2.00 -4.61 2.05
N GLU A 34 1.86 -4.71 0.74
CA GLU A 34 1.44 -3.59 -0.09
C GLU A 34 0.09 -3.96 -0.70
N THR A 35 -0.93 -3.15 -0.41
CA THR A 35 -2.31 -3.45 -0.78
C THR A 35 -3.03 -2.16 -1.17
N CYS A 36 -4.07 -2.29 -1.99
CA CYS A 36 -4.93 -1.14 -2.29
C CYS A 36 -5.78 -0.71 -1.08
N GLY A 37 -5.87 -1.55 -0.07
CA GLY A 37 -6.60 -1.24 1.15
C GLY A 37 -8.10 -1.47 1.09
N ALA A 38 -8.61 -2.00 0.00
CA ALA A 38 -10.06 -2.16 -0.19
C ALA A 38 -10.63 -3.40 0.50
N TYR A 39 -9.77 -4.29 0.96
CA TYR A 39 -10.18 -5.55 1.57
C TYR A 39 -9.57 -5.70 2.95
N PRO A 40 -10.30 -6.28 3.92
CA PRO A 40 -9.71 -6.52 5.25
C PRO A 40 -8.44 -7.35 5.14
N ILE A 41 -7.43 -6.98 5.91
CA ILE A 41 -6.16 -7.71 5.94
C ILE A 41 -6.26 -8.78 7.00
N ILE A 42 -6.21 -10.04 6.59
CA ILE A 42 -6.31 -11.19 7.50
C ILE A 42 -4.93 -11.79 7.64
N GLY A 43 -4.34 -11.63 8.78
CA GLY A 43 -2.96 -12.01 9.09
C GLY A 43 -2.25 -10.83 9.74
N GLU A 44 -1.28 -11.14 10.58
CA GLU A 44 -0.56 -10.09 11.32
C GLU A 44 0.60 -9.57 10.50
N MET A 45 0.63 -8.27 10.26
CA MET A 45 1.66 -7.62 9.44
C MET A 45 2.50 -6.70 10.31
N ASP A 46 3.78 -6.58 9.98
CA ASP A 46 4.67 -5.65 10.67
C ASP A 46 4.64 -4.25 10.05
N TRP A 47 4.32 -4.17 8.77
CA TRP A 47 4.25 -2.90 8.06
C TRP A 47 3.21 -2.97 6.96
N ILE A 48 2.35 -1.98 6.90
CA ILE A 48 1.25 -1.92 5.93
C ILE A 48 1.39 -0.68 5.08
N THR A 49 1.59 -0.90 3.79
CA THR A 49 1.62 0.16 2.78
C THR A 49 0.31 0.13 2.01
N ILE A 50 -0.42 1.24 2.03
CA ILE A 50 -1.66 1.38 1.28
C ILE A 50 -1.37 2.15 0.00
N SER A 51 -1.66 1.51 -1.13
CA SER A 51 -1.57 2.14 -2.45
C SER A 51 -2.97 2.20 -3.06
N PRO A 52 -3.73 3.25 -2.80
CA PRO A 52 -5.15 3.29 -3.16
C PRO A 52 -5.37 3.27 -4.67
N LYS A 53 -6.48 2.66 -5.06
CA LYS A 53 -6.90 2.55 -6.47
C LYS A 53 -8.29 3.13 -6.64
N ASN A 54 -8.55 3.75 -7.79
CA ASN A 54 -9.84 4.36 -8.06
C ASN A 54 -10.99 3.36 -8.04
N LEU A 55 -10.75 2.15 -8.53
CA LEU A 55 -11.79 1.13 -8.62
C LEU A 55 -11.89 0.28 -7.35
N ALA A 56 -11.03 0.52 -6.38
CA ALA A 56 -10.99 -0.25 -5.14
C ALA A 56 -10.46 0.65 -4.03
N LEU A 57 -11.32 1.56 -3.55
CA LEU A 57 -10.94 2.56 -2.55
C LEU A 57 -10.66 1.90 -1.20
N PRO A 58 -9.69 2.41 -0.44
CA PRO A 58 -9.40 1.87 0.89
C PRO A 58 -10.58 1.97 1.83
N ILE A 59 -10.79 0.93 2.63
CA ILE A 59 -11.77 0.96 3.71
C ILE A 59 -11.18 1.68 4.93
N GLU A 60 -12.04 2.27 5.75
CA GLU A 60 -11.58 3.04 6.91
C GLU A 60 -10.75 2.24 7.88
N GLU A 61 -11.09 0.99 8.08
CA GLU A 61 -10.34 0.08 8.94
C GLU A 61 -8.86 0.02 8.51
N ASN A 62 -8.61 -0.08 7.21
CA ASN A 62 -7.25 -0.16 6.70
C ASN A 62 -6.54 1.19 6.70
N LEU A 63 -7.28 2.28 6.52
CA LEU A 63 -6.69 3.61 6.66
C LEU A 63 -6.13 3.81 8.06
N ALA A 64 -6.81 3.28 9.06
CA ALA A 64 -6.36 3.36 10.45
C ALA A 64 -5.13 2.48 10.72
N LEU A 65 -4.95 1.41 9.94
CA LEU A 65 -3.82 0.49 10.10
C LEU A 65 -2.61 0.86 9.26
N ALA A 66 -2.73 1.81 8.34
CA ALA A 66 -1.68 2.15 7.41
C ALA A 66 -0.44 2.68 8.13
N ASP A 67 0.71 2.16 7.75
CA ASP A 67 2.00 2.68 8.19
C ASP A 67 2.56 3.68 7.19
N GLU A 68 2.14 3.58 5.96
CA GLU A 68 2.50 4.55 4.92
C GLU A 68 1.53 4.44 3.76
N PHE A 69 1.50 5.51 2.96
CA PHE A 69 0.75 5.55 1.70
C PHE A 69 1.71 5.68 0.53
N LYS A 70 1.36 5.03 -0.56
CA LYS A 70 2.08 5.14 -1.83
C LYS A 70 1.07 5.54 -2.88
N ILE A 71 1.17 6.79 -3.35
CA ILE A 71 0.22 7.37 -4.29
C ILE A 71 0.82 7.35 -5.68
N ILE A 72 0.11 6.73 -6.61
CA ILE A 72 0.54 6.70 -8.01
C ILE A 72 0.09 8.00 -8.68
N VAL A 73 1.03 8.72 -9.23
CA VAL A 73 0.79 10.02 -9.86
C VAL A 73 0.84 9.86 -11.36
N GLU A 74 -0.30 10.08 -12.01
CA GLU A 74 -0.39 10.02 -13.47
C GLU A 74 -0.18 11.41 -14.08
N ASP A 75 -0.72 12.43 -13.41
CA ASP A 75 -0.58 13.82 -13.82
C ASP A 75 -0.75 14.71 -12.59
N GLU A 76 -0.71 16.01 -12.81
CA GLU A 76 -0.77 16.96 -11.70
C GLU A 76 -2.11 16.95 -10.94
N THR A 77 -3.17 16.39 -11.52
CA THR A 77 -4.47 16.31 -10.83
C THR A 77 -4.55 15.12 -9.88
N SER A 78 -3.65 14.16 -9.99
CA SER A 78 -3.68 12.95 -9.16
C SER A 78 -3.56 13.27 -7.68
N ILE A 79 -2.68 14.20 -7.32
CA ILE A 79 -2.48 14.58 -5.92
C ILE A 79 -3.77 15.15 -5.34
N GLN A 80 -4.40 16.08 -6.06
CA GLN A 80 -5.65 16.69 -5.62
C GLN A 80 -6.76 15.64 -5.52
N HIS A 81 -6.81 14.74 -6.47
CA HIS A 81 -7.80 13.65 -6.48
C HIS A 81 -7.75 12.85 -5.18
N TRP A 82 -6.55 12.43 -4.76
CA TRP A 82 -6.42 11.61 -3.56
C TRP A 82 -6.54 12.41 -2.27
N THR A 83 -6.06 13.65 -2.24
CA THR A 83 -6.22 14.49 -1.04
C THR A 83 -7.68 14.84 -0.78
N ASN A 84 -8.52 14.84 -1.82
CA ASN A 84 -9.96 15.03 -1.64
C ASN A 84 -10.65 13.80 -1.06
N LYS A 85 -10.05 12.62 -1.19
CA LYS A 85 -10.65 11.36 -0.73
C LYS A 85 -10.09 10.88 0.60
N ILE A 86 -8.84 11.20 0.89
CA ILE A 86 -8.14 10.69 2.08
C ILE A 86 -7.48 11.86 2.80
N ASP A 87 -7.76 11.98 4.10
CA ASP A 87 -7.15 13.01 4.93
C ASP A 87 -5.78 12.54 5.42
N PHE A 88 -4.79 12.63 4.56
CA PHE A 88 -3.44 12.17 4.87
C PHE A 88 -2.83 12.93 6.05
N ALA A 89 -3.15 14.21 6.18
CA ALA A 89 -2.60 15.03 7.27
C ALA A 89 -3.10 14.55 8.63
N GLN A 90 -4.36 14.15 8.70
CA GLN A 90 -4.95 13.66 9.94
C GLN A 90 -4.40 12.28 10.30
N ILE A 91 -4.22 11.41 9.30
CA ILE A 91 -3.67 10.07 9.53
C ILE A 91 -2.22 10.17 9.99
N GLY A 92 -1.44 11.08 9.39
CA GLY A 92 -0.14 11.44 9.90
C GLY A 92 0.99 10.46 9.63
N VAL A 93 0.83 9.53 8.68
CA VAL A 93 1.90 8.61 8.29
C VAL A 93 2.57 9.08 7.01
N PRO A 94 3.80 8.61 6.71
CA PRO A 94 4.48 8.99 5.48
C PRO A 94 3.64 8.70 4.24
N THR A 95 3.69 9.62 3.30
CA THR A 95 2.99 9.49 2.02
C THR A 95 3.98 9.71 0.91
N TRP A 96 4.18 8.71 0.08
CA TRP A 96 5.14 8.74 -1.02
C TRP A 96 4.42 8.90 -2.34
N LEU A 97 4.98 9.71 -3.22
CA LEU A 97 4.44 9.93 -4.55
C LEU A 97 5.31 9.18 -5.54
N HIS A 98 4.68 8.32 -6.34
CA HIS A 98 5.37 7.56 -7.36
C HIS A 98 4.77 7.89 -8.72
N PRO A 99 5.57 8.27 -9.72
CA PRO A 99 5.04 8.48 -11.06
C PRO A 99 4.53 7.17 -11.63
N GLU A 100 3.44 7.23 -12.36
CA GLU A 100 2.94 6.07 -13.08
C GLU A 100 3.97 5.71 -14.16
N TRP A 101 4.16 4.43 -14.40
CA TRP A 101 5.27 3.97 -15.23
C TRP A 101 5.22 4.51 -16.65
N SER A 102 4.04 4.61 -17.27
CA SER A 102 3.93 5.15 -18.62
C SER A 102 4.32 6.62 -18.68
N CYS A 103 3.98 7.40 -17.64
CA CYS A 103 4.40 8.78 -17.54
C CYS A 103 5.90 8.88 -17.37
N SER A 104 6.48 8.00 -16.55
CA SER A 104 7.94 7.96 -16.38
C SER A 104 8.65 7.66 -17.68
N LYS A 105 8.09 6.79 -18.51
CA LYS A 105 8.68 6.48 -19.81
C LYS A 105 8.65 7.68 -20.73
N ASP A 106 7.55 8.41 -20.71
CA ASP A 106 7.45 9.63 -21.53
C ASP A 106 8.50 10.65 -21.11
N GLU A 107 8.66 10.82 -19.79
CA GLU A 107 9.67 11.71 -19.26
C GLU A 107 11.07 11.27 -19.66
N SER A 108 11.32 9.99 -19.66
CA SER A 108 12.65 9.46 -19.94
C SER A 108 13.06 9.62 -21.41
N VAL A 109 12.13 9.93 -22.26
CA VAL A 109 12.41 10.18 -23.67
C VAL A 109 13.16 11.49 -23.87
N LEU A 110 13.11 12.32 -22.89
CA LEU A 110 13.81 13.61 -22.91
C LEU A 110 15.35 13.51 -22.96
#